data_a4c41d13fcb8fa9f5a7a339c2ca7ad25
#
_entry.id   a4c41d13fcb8fa9f5a7a339c2ca7ad25
#
_cell.length_a   1.000
_cell.length_b   1.000
_cell.length_c   1.000
_cell.angle_alpha   90.00
_cell.angle_beta   90.00
_cell.angle_gamma   90.00
#
_symmetry.space_group_name_H-M   'P 1'
#
loop_
_entity.id
_entity.type
_entity.pdbx_description
1 polymer ?
#
loop_
_entity_poly.entity_id
_entity_poly.type
_entity_poly.pdbx_seq_one_letter_code
_entity_poly.pdbx_strand_id
1 'polypeptide(L)'
;MDNKGKNRKKKIKVILGICIAVFLLLGGGLLAYIHKVDTDTLGRKITIYGLDVSGQNVEKAGQTIRKAFQDKKVVFREDGSQVYQTTVGELGYSLDEGTLQSALTVLKQQRDQTRTFLASWKNYEIEYQVNKDETAEQSALTEDHFGEKERTEAQNAEIRYSKKKKKFVIVNQVAGTQIDEERLRNYVDKTLEAEFQDKLLTGEVKIDLNQQAYKQPSVKASKELKKELKSLNGQLKKYRKATITYTFGNTTETLDS
;
A
#
# COMPACT_ATOMS: atom_id res chain seq x y z
N MET A 1 6.55 81.28 -31.33
CA MET A 1 7.05 80.24 -30.35
C MET A 1 6.11 79.08 -30.13
N ASP A 2 5.48 78.45 -31.13
CA ASP A 2 4.43 77.43 -30.89
C ASP A 2 4.62 76.11 -31.63
N ASN A 3 5.76 75.86 -32.26
CA ASN A 3 5.98 74.65 -33.07
C ASN A 3 6.59 73.48 -32.26
N LYS A 4 7.23 73.73 -31.08
CA LYS A 4 7.81 72.69 -30.18
C LYS A 4 6.76 71.92 -29.39
N GLY A 5 5.67 72.59 -28.98
CA GLY A 5 4.58 71.99 -28.25
C GLY A 5 3.72 71.07 -29.11
N LYS A 6 3.52 71.41 -30.37
CA LYS A 6 2.73 70.64 -31.35
C LYS A 6 3.44 69.28 -31.67
N ASN A 7 4.78 69.38 -31.88
CA ASN A 7 5.60 68.15 -32.15
C ASN A 7 5.73 67.20 -30.94
N ARG A 8 5.75 67.75 -29.73
CA ARG A 8 5.77 66.94 -28.50
C ARG A 8 4.46 66.16 -28.29
N LYS A 9 3.30 66.85 -28.53
CA LYS A 9 1.96 66.20 -28.46
C LYS A 9 1.79 65.11 -29.54
N LYS A 10 2.35 65.33 -30.77
CA LYS A 10 2.32 64.30 -31.80
C LYS A 10 3.16 63.07 -31.47
N LYS A 11 4.38 63.25 -30.91
CA LYS A 11 5.24 62.15 -30.47
C LYS A 11 4.59 61.36 -29.32
N ILE A 12 3.93 62.00 -28.34
CA ILE A 12 3.22 61.35 -27.27
C ILE A 12 2.07 60.50 -27.77
N LYS A 13 1.28 61.01 -28.75
CA LYS A 13 0.19 60.22 -29.36
C LYS A 13 0.68 59.00 -30.13
N VAL A 14 1.82 59.11 -30.82
CA VAL A 14 2.43 57.98 -31.54
C VAL A 14 2.96 56.95 -30.57
N ILE A 15 3.64 57.36 -29.50
CA ILE A 15 4.13 56.43 -28.43
C ILE A 15 2.94 55.74 -27.75
N LEU A 16 1.90 56.47 -27.39
CA LEU A 16 0.70 55.91 -26.80
C LEU A 16 0.02 54.89 -27.72
N GLY A 17 -0.06 55.21 -29.04
CA GLY A 17 -0.61 54.27 -30.03
C GLY A 17 0.21 52.98 -30.16
N ILE A 18 1.56 53.10 -30.14
CA ILE A 18 2.46 51.93 -30.15
C ILE A 18 2.27 51.09 -28.86
N CYS A 19 2.20 51.73 -27.68
CA CYS A 19 1.98 51.01 -26.42
C CYS A 19 0.65 50.28 -26.41
N ILE A 20 -0.43 50.90 -26.92
CA ILE A 20 -1.74 50.24 -27.04
C ILE A 20 -1.69 49.07 -28.02
N ALA A 21 -1.02 49.24 -29.18
CA ALA A 21 -0.87 48.15 -30.15
C ALA A 21 -0.07 46.97 -29.57
N VAL A 22 1.02 47.22 -28.86
CA VAL A 22 1.82 46.20 -28.19
C VAL A 22 0.98 45.50 -27.09
N PHE A 23 0.22 46.25 -26.29
CA PHE A 23 -0.66 45.70 -25.29
C PHE A 23 -1.76 44.80 -25.87
N LEU A 24 -2.34 45.22 -27.01
CA LEU A 24 -3.35 44.41 -27.72
C LEU A 24 -2.74 43.16 -28.34
N LEU A 25 -1.54 43.21 -28.90
CA LEU A 25 -0.82 42.06 -29.44
C LEU A 25 -0.45 41.05 -28.34
N LEU A 26 0.10 41.54 -27.23
CA LEU A 26 0.44 40.70 -26.08
C LEU A 26 -0.81 40.09 -25.41
N GLY A 27 -1.86 40.91 -25.23
CA GLY A 27 -3.14 40.46 -24.70
C GLY A 27 -3.87 39.46 -25.61
N GLY A 28 -3.89 39.74 -26.91
CA GLY A 28 -4.47 38.84 -27.91
C GLY A 28 -3.70 37.52 -28.04
N GLY A 29 -2.37 37.57 -28.00
CA GLY A 29 -1.53 36.37 -27.99
C GLY A 29 -1.73 35.52 -26.76
N LEU A 30 -1.84 36.16 -25.59
CA LEU A 30 -2.14 35.46 -24.34
C LEU A 30 -3.53 34.78 -24.35
N LEU A 31 -4.54 35.49 -24.83
CA LEU A 31 -5.89 34.94 -24.97
C LEU A 31 -5.95 33.75 -25.94
N ALA A 32 -5.27 33.85 -27.08
CA ALA A 32 -5.17 32.75 -28.03
C ALA A 32 -4.45 31.54 -27.44
N TYR A 33 -3.35 31.78 -26.72
CA TYR A 33 -2.62 30.71 -26.00
C TYR A 33 -3.50 30.03 -24.95
N ILE A 34 -4.20 30.81 -24.11
CA ILE A 34 -5.12 30.29 -23.10
C ILE A 34 -6.22 29.45 -23.74
N HIS A 35 -6.82 29.96 -24.81
CA HIS A 35 -7.87 29.26 -25.55
C HIS A 35 -7.36 27.92 -26.10
N LYS A 36 -6.17 27.92 -26.72
CA LYS A 36 -5.56 26.69 -27.25
C LYS A 36 -5.30 25.66 -26.15
N VAL A 37 -4.69 26.06 -25.02
CA VAL A 37 -4.42 25.17 -23.90
C VAL A 37 -5.73 24.59 -23.34
N ASP A 38 -6.75 25.41 -23.16
CA ASP A 38 -8.03 24.97 -22.65
C ASP A 38 -8.80 24.07 -23.64
N THR A 39 -8.55 24.19 -24.96
CA THR A 39 -9.25 23.38 -25.98
C THR A 39 -8.59 22.04 -26.23
N ASP A 40 -7.26 22.00 -26.31
CA ASP A 40 -6.50 20.82 -26.73
C ASP A 40 -6.15 19.90 -25.53
N THR A 41 -6.31 20.39 -24.29
CA THR A 41 -5.89 19.70 -23.08
C THR A 41 -7.02 19.56 -22.06
N LEU A 42 -6.73 18.93 -20.91
CA LEU A 42 -7.63 18.90 -19.77
C LEU A 42 -7.88 20.29 -19.17
N GLY A 43 -7.08 21.29 -19.56
CA GLY A 43 -7.17 22.66 -19.12
C GLY A 43 -6.11 23.05 -18.10
N ARG A 44 -6.26 24.28 -17.55
CA ARG A 44 -5.31 24.87 -16.60
C ARG A 44 -5.75 24.59 -15.15
N LYS A 45 -4.78 24.53 -14.23
CA LYS A 45 -5.00 24.42 -12.78
C LYS A 45 -5.89 23.22 -12.41
N ILE A 46 -5.49 22.06 -12.88
CA ILE A 46 -6.20 20.81 -12.65
C ILE A 46 -5.27 19.78 -12.01
N THR A 47 -5.76 19.16 -10.93
CA THR A 47 -5.13 18.00 -10.33
C THR A 47 -6.11 16.83 -10.35
N ILE A 48 -5.56 15.61 -10.43
CA ILE A 48 -6.31 14.36 -10.30
C ILE A 48 -5.67 13.58 -9.15
N TYR A 49 -6.43 13.28 -8.10
CA TYR A 49 -5.93 12.70 -6.85
C TYR A 49 -4.69 13.44 -6.31
N GLY A 50 -4.68 14.78 -6.43
CA GLY A 50 -3.57 15.64 -6.00
C GLY A 50 -2.40 15.75 -6.98
N LEU A 51 -2.36 14.96 -8.06
CA LEU A 51 -1.33 15.02 -9.10
C LEU A 51 -1.66 16.10 -10.12
N ASP A 52 -0.72 17.01 -10.37
CA ASP A 52 -0.89 18.10 -11.36
C ASP A 52 -0.80 17.55 -12.80
N VAL A 53 -1.89 17.69 -13.54
CA VAL A 53 -2.00 17.32 -14.95
C VAL A 53 -2.39 18.53 -15.82
N SER A 54 -2.15 19.75 -15.32
CA SER A 54 -2.45 21.00 -16.00
C SER A 54 -1.78 21.07 -17.37
N GLY A 55 -2.53 21.48 -18.40
CA GLY A 55 -2.04 21.65 -19.77
C GLY A 55 -1.66 20.35 -20.48
N GLN A 56 -1.97 19.19 -19.91
CA GLN A 56 -1.78 17.90 -20.56
C GLN A 56 -3.03 17.49 -21.35
N ASN A 57 -2.85 16.87 -22.50
CA ASN A 57 -3.95 16.21 -23.20
C ASN A 57 -4.31 14.89 -22.49
N VAL A 58 -5.41 14.27 -22.89
CA VAL A 58 -5.93 13.04 -22.27
C VAL A 58 -4.89 11.91 -22.23
N GLU A 59 -4.19 11.70 -23.35
CA GLU A 59 -3.17 10.65 -23.47
C GLU A 59 -1.99 10.87 -22.51
N LYS A 60 -1.41 12.08 -22.54
CA LYS A 60 -0.29 12.43 -21.68
C LYS A 60 -0.66 12.42 -20.19
N ALA A 61 -1.84 12.90 -19.86
CA ALA A 61 -2.35 12.84 -18.50
C ALA A 61 -2.51 11.37 -18.02
N GLY A 62 -3.03 10.49 -18.87
CA GLY A 62 -3.11 9.07 -18.60
C GLY A 62 -1.75 8.42 -18.34
N GLN A 63 -0.76 8.74 -19.17
CA GLN A 63 0.63 8.28 -18.97
C GLN A 63 1.21 8.79 -17.64
N THR A 64 1.01 10.07 -17.34
CA THR A 64 1.49 10.71 -16.10
C THR A 64 0.86 10.06 -14.88
N ILE A 65 -0.45 9.80 -14.91
CA ILE A 65 -1.19 9.15 -13.82
C ILE A 65 -0.73 7.70 -13.62
N ARG A 66 -0.64 6.92 -14.71
CA ARG A 66 -0.16 5.53 -14.63
C ARG A 66 1.25 5.45 -14.07
N LYS A 67 2.14 6.33 -14.55
CA LYS A 67 3.51 6.39 -14.05
C LYS A 67 3.55 6.74 -12.55
N ALA A 68 2.81 7.74 -12.12
CA ALA A 68 2.76 8.13 -10.70
C ALA A 68 2.21 6.99 -9.80
N PHE A 69 1.22 6.22 -10.30
CA PHE A 69 0.71 5.06 -9.62
C PHE A 69 1.75 3.95 -9.51
N GLN A 70 2.42 3.61 -10.62
CA GLN A 70 3.46 2.56 -10.64
C GLN A 70 4.68 2.92 -9.80
N ASP A 71 5.12 4.18 -9.83
CA ASP A 71 6.27 4.68 -9.09
C ASP A 71 5.96 4.92 -7.58
N LYS A 72 4.71 4.74 -7.14
CA LYS A 72 4.33 4.90 -5.74
C LYS A 72 5.10 3.91 -4.87
N LYS A 73 5.82 4.44 -3.89
CA LYS A 73 6.69 3.64 -3.01
C LYS A 73 5.91 2.82 -2.02
N VAL A 74 6.36 1.59 -1.82
CA VAL A 74 5.90 0.67 -0.77
C VAL A 74 7.10 0.35 0.12
N VAL A 75 7.02 0.72 1.38
CA VAL A 75 8.10 0.60 2.36
C VAL A 75 7.70 -0.43 3.41
N PHE A 76 8.43 -1.53 3.46
CA PHE A 76 8.27 -2.55 4.49
C PHE A 76 9.15 -2.23 5.69
N ARG A 77 8.59 -2.35 6.87
CA ARG A 77 9.25 -2.05 8.12
C ARG A 77 9.12 -3.24 9.09
N GLU A 78 10.15 -3.45 9.87
CA GLU A 78 10.15 -4.43 10.96
C GLU A 78 10.81 -3.80 12.18
N ASP A 79 10.18 -3.89 13.34
CA ASP A 79 10.63 -3.27 14.58
C ASP A 79 10.94 -1.76 14.44
N GLY A 80 10.16 -1.06 13.59
CA GLY A 80 10.33 0.36 13.31
C GLY A 80 11.39 0.73 12.28
N SER A 81 12.20 -0.22 11.83
CA SER A 81 13.24 -0.04 10.81
C SER A 81 12.76 -0.47 9.43
N GLN A 82 13.18 0.25 8.39
CA GLN A 82 12.92 -0.18 7.01
C GLN A 82 13.78 -1.41 6.71
N VAL A 83 13.14 -2.46 6.18
CA VAL A 83 13.82 -3.72 5.81
C VAL A 83 13.78 -3.97 4.31
N TYR A 84 12.75 -3.47 3.61
CA TYR A 84 12.62 -3.58 2.17
C TYR A 84 11.86 -2.40 1.60
N GLN A 85 12.15 -2.04 0.36
CA GLN A 85 11.41 -1.02 -0.38
C GLN A 85 11.24 -1.46 -1.82
N THR A 86 10.05 -1.26 -2.35
CA THR A 86 9.66 -1.53 -3.72
C THR A 86 8.69 -0.46 -4.20
N THR A 87 8.07 -0.65 -5.34
CA THR A 87 7.02 0.21 -5.87
C THR A 87 5.74 -0.58 -6.13
N VAL A 88 4.63 0.12 -6.24
CA VAL A 88 3.32 -0.47 -6.59
C VAL A 88 3.42 -1.21 -7.93
N GLY A 89 4.16 -0.66 -8.90
CA GLY A 89 4.38 -1.31 -10.19
C GLY A 89 5.23 -2.58 -10.11
N GLU A 90 6.28 -2.61 -9.30
CA GLU A 90 7.10 -3.81 -9.07
C GLU A 90 6.33 -4.91 -8.33
N LEU A 91 5.33 -4.55 -7.53
CA LEU A 91 4.37 -5.49 -6.94
C LEU A 91 3.30 -5.97 -7.94
N GLY A 92 3.42 -5.65 -9.23
CA GLY A 92 2.51 -6.12 -10.27
C GLY A 92 1.22 -5.32 -10.43
N TYR A 93 1.03 -4.22 -9.72
CA TYR A 93 -0.19 -3.42 -9.85
C TYR A 93 -0.05 -2.37 -10.95
N SER A 94 -1.12 -2.20 -11.71
CA SER A 94 -1.23 -1.18 -12.76
C SER A 94 -2.65 -0.65 -12.89
N LEU A 95 -2.80 0.58 -13.37
CA LEU A 95 -4.12 1.12 -13.73
C LEU A 95 -4.51 0.65 -15.11
N ASP A 96 -5.76 0.18 -15.26
CA ASP A 96 -6.32 -0.19 -16.55
C ASP A 96 -6.36 1.02 -17.49
N GLU A 97 -5.73 0.87 -18.65
CA GLU A 97 -5.58 1.95 -19.61
C GLU A 97 -6.90 2.40 -20.21
N GLY A 98 -7.78 1.44 -20.54
CA GLY A 98 -9.05 1.71 -21.19
C GLY A 98 -10.00 2.50 -20.27
N THR A 99 -10.14 2.05 -19.03
CA THR A 99 -10.93 2.74 -18.01
C THR A 99 -10.41 4.13 -17.73
N LEU A 100 -9.08 4.28 -17.56
CA LEU A 100 -8.45 5.57 -17.30
C LEU A 100 -8.65 6.56 -18.45
N GLN A 101 -8.43 6.12 -19.70
CA GLN A 101 -8.61 6.99 -20.88
C GLN A 101 -10.07 7.41 -21.06
N SER A 102 -11.01 6.51 -20.80
CA SER A 102 -12.44 6.79 -20.83
C SER A 102 -12.82 7.84 -19.78
N ALA A 103 -12.38 7.67 -18.54
CA ALA A 103 -12.63 8.60 -17.44
C ALA A 103 -12.04 10.00 -17.72
N LEU A 104 -10.82 10.07 -18.22
CA LEU A 104 -10.17 11.34 -18.61
C LEU A 104 -10.89 12.03 -19.77
N THR A 105 -11.42 11.26 -20.72
CA THR A 105 -12.20 11.80 -21.84
C THR A 105 -13.52 12.41 -21.35
N VAL A 106 -14.22 11.73 -20.46
CA VAL A 106 -15.44 12.25 -19.81
C VAL A 106 -15.13 13.52 -19.02
N LEU A 107 -14.05 13.51 -18.22
CA LEU A 107 -13.62 14.69 -17.48
C LEU A 107 -13.33 15.87 -18.42
N LYS A 108 -12.64 15.63 -19.55
CA LYS A 108 -12.37 16.67 -20.56
C LYS A 108 -13.68 17.25 -21.09
N GLN A 109 -14.64 16.42 -21.49
CA GLN A 109 -15.93 16.87 -21.98
C GLN A 109 -16.70 17.71 -20.96
N GLN A 110 -16.73 17.31 -19.69
CA GLN A 110 -17.36 18.07 -18.62
C GLN A 110 -16.69 19.44 -18.43
N ARG A 111 -15.37 19.50 -18.49
CA ARG A 111 -14.64 20.76 -18.39
C ARG A 111 -14.85 21.66 -19.58
N ASP A 112 -14.95 21.11 -20.79
CA ASP A 112 -15.23 21.86 -22.01
C ASP A 112 -16.54 22.64 -21.92
N GLN A 113 -17.54 22.10 -21.17
CA GLN A 113 -18.83 22.76 -20.95
C GLN A 113 -18.78 23.84 -19.86
N THR A 114 -17.82 23.81 -18.95
CA THR A 114 -17.77 24.68 -17.75
C THR A 114 -16.60 25.65 -17.74
N ARG A 115 -16.00 25.93 -18.88
CA ARG A 115 -14.82 26.81 -18.99
C ARG A 115 -15.07 28.21 -18.54
N THR A 116 -14.14 28.73 -17.75
CA THR A 116 -14.10 30.15 -17.36
C THR A 116 -12.72 30.75 -17.69
N PHE A 117 -12.68 32.03 -18.04
CA PHE A 117 -11.42 32.75 -18.28
C PHE A 117 -10.50 32.75 -17.04
N LEU A 118 -11.09 32.90 -15.86
CA LEU A 118 -10.38 32.84 -14.58
C LEU A 118 -10.41 31.40 -14.06
N ALA A 119 -9.38 30.61 -14.36
CA ALA A 119 -9.24 29.26 -13.85
C ALA A 119 -8.79 29.28 -12.38
N SER A 120 -9.52 28.60 -11.52
CA SER A 120 -9.09 28.23 -10.16
C SER A 120 -8.62 26.79 -10.13
N TRP A 121 -7.76 26.45 -9.16
CA TRP A 121 -7.36 25.06 -8.95
C TRP A 121 -8.56 24.18 -8.60
N LYS A 122 -8.66 23.02 -9.26
CA LYS A 122 -9.66 22.01 -9.00
C LYS A 122 -9.00 20.64 -8.95
N ASN A 123 -9.26 19.90 -7.89
CA ASN A 123 -8.89 18.50 -7.77
C ASN A 123 -10.08 17.64 -8.20
N TYR A 124 -9.81 16.62 -9.01
CA TYR A 124 -10.81 15.69 -9.50
C TYR A 124 -10.46 14.28 -9.04
N GLU A 125 -11.49 13.52 -8.82
CA GLU A 125 -11.45 12.07 -8.70
C GLU A 125 -12.12 11.50 -9.94
N ILE A 126 -11.54 10.44 -10.50
CA ILE A 126 -12.01 9.78 -11.72
C ILE A 126 -12.16 8.29 -11.46
N GLU A 127 -12.99 7.62 -12.24
CA GLU A 127 -13.08 6.17 -12.19
C GLU A 127 -11.76 5.54 -12.64
N TYR A 128 -11.35 4.49 -11.94
CA TYR A 128 -10.18 3.70 -12.25
C TYR A 128 -10.43 2.22 -11.97
N GLN A 129 -9.68 1.38 -12.65
CA GLN A 129 -9.60 -0.04 -12.38
C GLN A 129 -8.13 -0.41 -12.19
N VAL A 130 -7.86 -1.21 -11.16
CA VAL A 130 -6.52 -1.73 -10.87
C VAL A 130 -6.43 -3.16 -11.39
N ASN A 131 -5.42 -3.41 -12.21
CA ASN A 131 -5.01 -4.74 -12.64
C ASN A 131 -3.85 -5.20 -11.77
N LYS A 132 -3.72 -6.53 -11.59
CA LYS A 132 -2.67 -7.15 -10.80
C LYS A 132 -2.02 -8.30 -11.59
N ASP A 133 -0.69 -8.31 -11.61
CA ASP A 133 0.12 -9.44 -12.07
C ASP A 133 0.63 -10.21 -10.84
N GLU A 134 0.01 -11.37 -10.59
CA GLU A 134 0.37 -12.22 -9.45
C GLU A 134 1.81 -12.77 -9.53
N THR A 135 2.34 -12.95 -10.75
CA THR A 135 3.71 -13.45 -10.93
C THR A 135 4.74 -12.41 -10.50
N ALA A 136 4.50 -11.15 -10.85
CA ALA A 136 5.35 -10.04 -10.41
C ALA A 136 5.31 -9.90 -8.89
N GLU A 137 4.13 -9.94 -8.28
CA GLU A 137 3.98 -9.90 -6.83
C GLU A 137 4.70 -11.05 -6.11
N GLN A 138 4.53 -12.29 -6.59
CA GLN A 138 5.21 -13.45 -6.02
C GLN A 138 6.72 -13.29 -6.06
N SER A 139 7.26 -12.75 -7.15
CA SER A 139 8.69 -12.50 -7.30
C SER A 139 9.20 -11.38 -6.38
N ALA A 140 8.39 -10.34 -6.14
CA ALA A 140 8.76 -9.19 -5.32
C ALA A 140 8.63 -9.47 -3.80
N LEU A 141 7.78 -10.42 -3.39
CA LEU A 141 7.47 -10.70 -1.98
C LEU A 141 8.05 -12.05 -1.49
N THR A 142 9.26 -12.39 -1.93
CA THR A 142 10.01 -13.53 -1.39
C THR A 142 10.74 -13.15 -0.09
N GLU A 143 10.95 -14.12 0.80
CA GLU A 143 11.61 -13.90 2.09
C GLU A 143 12.99 -13.26 1.96
N ASP A 144 13.73 -13.57 0.88
CA ASP A 144 15.07 -13.07 0.62
C ASP A 144 15.16 -11.54 0.52
N HIS A 145 14.10 -10.86 0.11
CA HIS A 145 14.07 -9.42 0.02
C HIS A 145 14.01 -8.71 1.39
N PHE A 146 13.67 -9.43 2.46
CA PHE A 146 13.44 -8.83 3.79
C PHE A 146 14.68 -8.90 4.71
N GLY A 147 15.86 -9.02 4.14
CA GLY A 147 17.15 -8.95 4.83
C GLY A 147 17.59 -10.28 5.46
N GLU A 148 18.84 -10.32 5.89
CA GLU A 148 19.52 -11.49 6.47
C GLU A 148 19.24 -11.70 7.97
N LYS A 149 18.17 -11.11 8.51
CA LYS A 149 17.81 -11.28 9.92
C LYS A 149 17.51 -12.73 10.20
N GLU A 150 18.16 -13.30 11.20
CA GLU A 150 17.85 -14.67 11.67
C GLU A 150 16.39 -14.73 12.14
N ARG A 151 15.60 -15.53 11.44
CA ARG A 151 14.16 -15.66 11.68
C ARG A 151 13.89 -16.94 12.47
N THR A 152 13.00 -16.85 13.44
CA THR A 152 12.60 -17.97 14.29
C THR A 152 11.39 -18.69 13.71
N GLU A 153 11.40 -20.03 13.80
CA GLU A 153 10.24 -20.85 13.45
C GLU A 153 9.10 -20.69 14.45
N ALA A 154 7.87 -20.78 13.96
CA ALA A 154 6.71 -20.88 14.81
C ALA A 154 6.68 -22.24 15.52
N GLN A 155 6.47 -22.24 16.82
CA GLN A 155 6.39 -23.46 17.61
C GLN A 155 4.95 -23.76 18.00
N ASN A 156 4.54 -25.01 17.82
CA ASN A 156 3.21 -25.47 18.18
C ASN A 156 3.06 -25.62 19.70
N ALA A 157 1.84 -25.45 20.17
CA ALA A 157 1.52 -25.89 21.52
C ALA A 157 1.58 -27.43 21.61
N GLU A 158 2.16 -27.94 22.66
CA GLU A 158 2.29 -29.38 22.89
C GLU A 158 2.08 -29.75 24.36
N ILE A 159 1.74 -31.02 24.62
CA ILE A 159 1.74 -31.55 25.94
C ILE A 159 3.08 -32.26 26.19
N ARG A 160 3.82 -31.80 27.18
CA ARG A 160 5.13 -32.33 27.56
C ARG A 160 5.15 -32.76 29.02
N TYR A 161 5.85 -33.84 29.29
CA TYR A 161 6.05 -34.24 30.71
C TYR A 161 7.10 -33.35 31.40
N SER A 162 6.73 -32.70 32.47
CA SER A 162 7.63 -31.90 33.30
C SER A 162 8.22 -32.74 34.43
N LYS A 163 9.51 -33.04 34.36
CA LYS A 163 10.25 -33.75 35.42
C LYS A 163 10.15 -33.01 36.77
N LYS A 164 10.27 -31.65 36.73
CA LYS A 164 10.19 -30.80 37.93
C LYS A 164 8.81 -30.87 38.61
N LYS A 165 7.73 -30.82 37.80
CA LYS A 165 6.35 -30.87 38.32
C LYS A 165 5.82 -32.29 38.46
N LYS A 166 6.59 -33.27 37.97
CA LYS A 166 6.20 -34.70 37.92
C LYS A 166 4.80 -34.91 37.32
N LYS A 167 4.44 -34.15 36.27
CA LYS A 167 3.15 -34.22 35.56
C LYS A 167 3.28 -33.70 34.15
N PHE A 168 2.32 -34.04 33.30
CA PHE A 168 2.18 -33.42 32.01
C PHE A 168 1.73 -31.96 32.15
N VAL A 169 2.28 -31.10 31.30
CA VAL A 169 1.98 -29.65 31.21
C VAL A 169 1.82 -29.26 29.77
N ILE A 170 1.02 -28.22 29.47
CA ILE A 170 1.01 -27.59 28.17
C ILE A 170 2.21 -26.64 28.08
N VAL A 171 3.02 -26.80 27.04
CA VAL A 171 3.92 -25.80 26.55
C VAL A 171 3.13 -24.98 25.52
N ASN A 172 2.99 -23.70 25.75
CA ASN A 172 2.22 -22.84 24.86
C ASN A 172 2.95 -22.65 23.51
N GLN A 173 2.17 -22.41 22.47
CA GLN A 173 2.70 -22.04 21.17
C GLN A 173 3.51 -20.74 21.27
N VAL A 174 4.50 -20.61 20.38
CA VAL A 174 5.28 -19.40 20.19
C VAL A 174 5.15 -18.99 18.74
N ALA A 175 4.78 -17.73 18.50
CA ALA A 175 4.78 -17.17 17.17
C ALA A 175 6.22 -17.02 16.66
N GLY A 176 6.47 -17.45 15.43
CA GLY A 176 7.75 -17.26 14.76
C GLY A 176 7.85 -15.87 14.10
N THR A 177 9.00 -15.61 13.51
CA THR A 177 9.26 -14.42 12.66
C THR A 177 9.58 -14.80 11.23
N GLN A 178 9.57 -16.10 10.87
CA GLN A 178 9.68 -16.54 9.48
C GLN A 178 8.49 -15.99 8.68
N ILE A 179 8.79 -15.47 7.49
CA ILE A 179 7.77 -14.94 6.58
C ILE A 179 6.98 -16.11 5.99
N ASP A 180 5.68 -15.95 5.99
CA ASP A 180 4.75 -16.76 5.22
C ASP A 180 4.36 -15.94 3.99
N GLU A 181 4.91 -16.29 2.83
CA GLU A 181 4.76 -15.50 1.62
C GLU A 181 3.30 -15.34 1.18
N GLU A 182 2.46 -16.37 1.37
CA GLU A 182 1.04 -16.29 1.05
C GLU A 182 0.31 -15.31 2.00
N ARG A 183 0.60 -15.40 3.29
CA ARG A 183 0.03 -14.48 4.28
C ARG A 183 0.51 -13.05 4.07
N LEU A 184 1.79 -12.88 3.72
CA LEU A 184 2.37 -11.59 3.40
C LEU A 184 1.67 -10.96 2.20
N ARG A 185 1.49 -11.70 1.10
CA ARG A 185 0.77 -11.22 -0.09
C ARG A 185 -0.66 -10.80 0.27
N ASN A 186 -1.41 -11.64 0.95
CA ASN A 186 -2.76 -11.30 1.40
C ASN A 186 -2.82 -10.05 2.30
N TYR A 187 -1.80 -9.83 3.11
CA TYR A 187 -1.69 -8.65 3.97
C TYR A 187 -1.35 -7.39 3.17
N VAL A 188 -0.43 -7.51 2.20
CA VAL A 188 -0.06 -6.43 1.27
C VAL A 188 -1.26 -6.01 0.44
N ASP A 189 -1.98 -6.96 -0.17
CA ASP A 189 -3.18 -6.70 -0.97
C ASP A 189 -4.20 -5.86 -0.21
N LYS A 190 -4.59 -6.30 0.97
CA LYS A 190 -5.57 -5.58 1.81
C LYS A 190 -5.09 -4.18 2.19
N THR A 191 -3.79 -4.03 2.43
CA THR A 191 -3.22 -2.73 2.79
C THR A 191 -3.21 -1.79 1.60
N LEU A 192 -2.82 -2.29 0.42
CA LEU A 192 -2.80 -1.51 -0.82
C LEU A 192 -4.21 -1.15 -1.28
N GLU A 193 -5.17 -2.07 -1.22
CA GLU A 193 -6.57 -1.78 -1.56
C GLU A 193 -7.14 -0.65 -0.70
N ALA A 194 -6.89 -0.66 0.60
CA ALA A 194 -7.32 0.40 1.50
C ALA A 194 -6.62 1.74 1.19
N GLU A 195 -5.31 1.71 0.94
CA GLU A 195 -4.52 2.92 0.63
C GLU A 195 -4.93 3.53 -0.72
N PHE A 196 -5.29 2.72 -1.72
CA PHE A 196 -5.74 3.21 -3.02
C PHE A 196 -7.08 3.96 -2.93
N GLN A 197 -7.94 3.62 -1.98
CA GLN A 197 -9.19 4.36 -1.75
C GLN A 197 -8.93 5.78 -1.22
N ASP A 198 -7.92 5.96 -0.37
CA ASP A 198 -7.63 7.24 0.26
C ASP A 198 -6.61 8.08 -0.54
N LYS A 199 -5.55 7.44 -1.01
CA LYS A 199 -4.37 8.11 -1.60
C LYS A 199 -3.84 7.37 -2.82
N LEU A 200 -4.61 7.35 -3.90
CA LEU A 200 -4.27 6.59 -5.10
C LEU A 200 -2.88 6.92 -5.66
N LEU A 201 -2.57 8.20 -5.86
CA LEU A 201 -1.38 8.66 -6.58
C LEU A 201 -0.30 9.31 -5.70
N THR A 202 -0.61 9.67 -4.46
CA THR A 202 0.28 10.46 -3.60
C THR A 202 0.73 9.71 -2.36
N GLY A 203 1.85 10.13 -1.79
CA GLY A 203 2.41 9.54 -0.58
C GLY A 203 3.14 8.22 -0.82
N GLU A 204 3.62 7.62 0.26
CA GLU A 204 4.20 6.28 0.30
C GLU A 204 3.32 5.35 1.14
N VAL A 205 3.28 4.07 0.79
CA VAL A 205 2.60 3.05 1.59
C VAL A 205 3.59 2.45 2.57
N LYS A 206 3.22 2.39 3.84
CA LYS A 206 4.02 1.76 4.90
C LYS A 206 3.36 0.47 5.36
N ILE A 207 4.11 -0.62 5.29
CA ILE A 207 3.65 -1.95 5.69
C ILE A 207 4.56 -2.43 6.82
N ASP A 208 4.04 -2.49 8.04
CA ASP A 208 4.76 -3.02 9.17
C ASP A 208 4.61 -4.55 9.22
N LEU A 209 5.73 -5.29 9.08
CA LEU A 209 5.74 -6.73 9.21
C LEU A 209 5.35 -7.13 10.64
N ASN A 210 4.35 -7.99 10.73
CA ASN A 210 3.78 -8.43 12.00
C ASN A 210 3.19 -9.84 11.87
N GLN A 211 2.41 -10.28 12.85
CA GLN A 211 1.78 -11.59 12.89
C GLN A 211 0.89 -11.94 11.68
N GLN A 212 0.51 -10.95 10.86
CA GLN A 212 -0.25 -11.19 9.63
C GLN A 212 0.66 -11.68 8.50
N ALA A 213 1.94 -11.30 8.51
CA ALA A 213 2.94 -11.69 7.51
C ALA A 213 3.74 -12.94 7.92
N TYR A 214 3.73 -13.32 9.20
CA TYR A 214 4.58 -14.40 9.70
C TYR A 214 3.86 -15.76 9.77
N LYS A 215 4.64 -16.83 9.66
CA LYS A 215 4.17 -18.20 9.87
C LYS A 215 3.57 -18.33 11.26
N GLN A 216 2.39 -18.91 11.30
CA GLN A 216 1.65 -19.11 12.55
C GLN A 216 1.74 -20.54 13.02
N PRO A 217 1.74 -20.79 14.35
CA PRO A 217 1.62 -22.13 14.90
C PRO A 217 0.33 -22.78 14.41
N SER A 218 0.42 -24.01 13.90
CA SER A 218 -0.74 -24.78 13.45
C SER A 218 -1.55 -25.34 14.64
N VAL A 219 -0.89 -25.58 15.77
CA VAL A 219 -1.54 -26.06 17.00
C VAL A 219 -1.45 -24.99 18.08
N LYS A 220 -2.60 -24.56 18.58
CA LYS A 220 -2.71 -23.58 19.66
C LYS A 220 -3.18 -24.28 20.95
N ALA A 221 -2.88 -23.67 22.10
CA ALA A 221 -3.37 -24.14 23.43
C ALA A 221 -4.89 -23.97 23.49
N SER A 222 -5.60 -24.99 23.01
CA SER A 222 -7.06 -25.04 22.87
C SER A 222 -7.75 -25.70 24.07
N LYS A 223 -9.09 -25.69 24.07
CA LYS A 223 -9.89 -26.42 25.06
C LYS A 223 -9.69 -27.94 24.94
N GLU A 224 -9.50 -28.43 23.71
CA GLU A 224 -9.25 -29.83 23.37
C GLU A 224 -7.93 -30.29 23.96
N LEU A 225 -6.84 -29.50 23.75
CA LEU A 225 -5.53 -29.80 24.31
C LEU A 225 -5.55 -29.79 25.85
N LYS A 226 -6.34 -28.92 26.50
CA LYS A 226 -6.55 -28.91 27.95
C LYS A 226 -7.31 -30.12 28.43
N LYS A 227 -8.29 -30.63 27.66
CA LYS A 227 -9.03 -31.86 27.96
C LYS A 227 -8.11 -33.08 27.87
N GLU A 228 -7.29 -33.15 26.84
CA GLU A 228 -6.28 -34.19 26.67
C GLU A 228 -5.26 -34.19 27.84
N LEU A 229 -4.73 -33.03 28.20
CA LEU A 229 -3.85 -32.85 29.36
C LEU A 229 -4.47 -33.39 30.63
N LYS A 230 -5.77 -33.11 30.88
CA LYS A 230 -6.49 -33.61 32.04
C LYS A 230 -6.59 -35.13 32.02
N SER A 231 -6.87 -35.73 30.87
CA SER A 231 -6.93 -37.18 30.67
C SER A 231 -5.58 -37.83 30.96
N LEU A 232 -4.50 -37.32 30.34
CA LEU A 232 -3.13 -37.86 30.55
C LEU A 232 -2.68 -37.78 32.00
N ASN A 233 -2.92 -36.67 32.69
CA ASN A 233 -2.60 -36.54 34.10
C ASN A 233 -3.49 -37.43 34.98
N GLY A 234 -4.73 -37.69 34.58
CA GLY A 234 -5.60 -38.66 35.23
C GLY A 234 -5.07 -40.10 35.13
N GLN A 235 -4.61 -40.49 33.94
CA GLN A 235 -3.97 -41.79 33.72
C GLN A 235 -2.67 -41.91 34.53
N LEU A 236 -1.79 -40.91 34.45
CA LEU A 236 -0.53 -40.85 35.18
C LEU A 236 -0.76 -41.04 36.71
N LYS A 237 -1.82 -40.41 37.26
CA LYS A 237 -2.19 -40.57 38.66
C LYS A 237 -2.61 -42.02 39.01
N LYS A 238 -3.29 -42.73 38.10
CA LYS A 238 -3.64 -44.15 38.28
C LYS A 238 -2.39 -45.01 38.28
N TYR A 239 -1.48 -44.83 37.30
CA TYR A 239 -0.24 -45.61 37.24
C TYR A 239 0.65 -45.41 38.48
N ARG A 240 0.74 -44.17 38.99
CA ARG A 240 1.51 -43.87 40.21
C ARG A 240 0.92 -44.44 41.50
N LYS A 241 -0.31 -44.90 41.47
CA LYS A 241 -0.96 -45.59 42.58
C LYS A 241 -0.99 -47.09 42.37
N ALA A 242 -0.47 -47.58 41.26
CA ALA A 242 -0.44 -48.99 40.98
C ALA A 242 0.65 -49.67 41.84
N THR A 243 0.27 -50.66 42.55
CA THR A 243 1.17 -51.54 43.32
C THR A 243 1.24 -52.85 42.57
N ILE A 244 2.42 -53.30 42.27
CA ILE A 244 2.62 -54.60 41.63
C ILE A 244 3.15 -55.56 42.68
N THR A 245 2.37 -56.61 42.95
CA THR A 245 2.73 -57.62 43.92
C THR A 245 3.14 -58.90 43.18
N TYR A 246 4.35 -59.33 43.41
CA TYR A 246 4.87 -60.58 42.88
C TYR A 246 4.85 -61.63 43.98
N THR A 247 4.28 -62.79 43.70
CA THR A 247 4.33 -63.96 44.64
C THR A 247 5.20 -65.05 43.99
N PHE A 248 6.26 -65.41 44.67
CA PHE A 248 7.17 -66.45 44.24
C PHE A 248 7.28 -67.51 45.36
N GLY A 249 6.64 -68.63 45.18
CA GLY A 249 6.50 -69.60 46.24
C GLY A 249 5.81 -69.02 47.49
N ASN A 250 6.49 -69.02 48.64
CA ASN A 250 6.00 -68.43 49.85
C ASN A 250 6.43 -67.01 50.14
N THR A 251 7.10 -66.38 49.16
CA THR A 251 7.60 -65.00 49.28
C THR A 251 6.76 -64.05 48.40
N THR A 252 6.32 -62.96 48.99
CA THR A 252 5.60 -61.87 48.25
C THR A 252 6.41 -60.60 48.34
N GLU A 253 6.73 -60.02 47.15
CA GLU A 253 7.35 -58.74 47.04
C GLU A 253 6.38 -57.74 46.42
N THR A 254 6.41 -56.50 46.90
CA THR A 254 5.56 -55.42 46.46
C THR A 254 6.44 -54.31 45.94
N LEU A 255 6.21 -53.91 44.66
CA LEU A 255 6.81 -52.73 44.03
C LEU A 255 5.80 -51.60 44.02
N ASP A 256 6.13 -50.54 44.73
CA ASP A 256 5.39 -49.29 44.71
C ASP A 256 6.04 -48.33 43.73
N SER A 257 5.22 -47.45 43.08
CA SER A 257 5.68 -46.46 42.07
C SER A 257 6.28 -45.20 42.68
#